data_7285a6989622616d2bd681f606d7787d
#
_entry.id   7285a6989622616d2bd681f606d7787d
#
_cell.length_a   1.000
_cell.length_b   1.000
_cell.length_c   1.000
_cell.angle_alpha   90.00
_cell.angle_beta   90.00
_cell.angle_gamma   90.00
#
_symmetry.space_group_name_H-M   'P 1'
#
loop_
_entity.id
_entity.type
_entity.pdbx_description
1 polymer ?
#
loop_
_entity_poly.entity_id
_entity_poly.type
_entity_poly.pdbx_seq_one_letter_code
_entity_poly.pdbx_strand_id
1 'polypeptide(L)'
;VNKEFRPDVIWFNNFIITVLCVFAVILVRFEALNIFFAFGLFGVFLLVAVLSYMIGLQRGLLLSVGVTFCYGSYLIYSVIISKEMTTVDPLDVAWLFLIPLISVLAAKLGECISSNESLAKDVEAIAELVTLDGDTGFYNNQGFFKKLDEEFWRAKRYNEAFTLLLLQIANFDEIQLAYGNVGASRILIAVAKNIDLQMRGTDVKGLLIDNILGILMPGTNAEGAVTVVEKLHLFLTVVAVELEDGKKNIKVKPSIGAASFQENDIDVIEVYERARTELTYDRG
;
A
#
# COMPACT_ATOMS: atom_id res chain seq x y z
N VAL A 1 -15.33 -8.28 -13.88
CA VAL A 1 -15.29 -7.19 -12.87
C VAL A 1 -15.91 -7.74 -11.60
N ASN A 2 -15.11 -8.39 -10.75
CA ASN A 2 -15.54 -8.78 -9.41
C ASN A 2 -15.66 -7.48 -8.59
N LYS A 3 -16.89 -7.14 -8.17
CA LYS A 3 -17.11 -6.19 -7.08
C LYS A 3 -16.47 -6.80 -5.84
N GLU A 4 -15.28 -6.35 -5.48
CA GLU A 4 -14.67 -6.68 -4.19
C GLU A 4 -15.68 -6.32 -3.09
N PHE A 5 -16.08 -7.34 -2.34
CA PHE A 5 -16.93 -7.18 -1.18
C PHE A 5 -16.13 -6.41 -0.12
N ARG A 6 -16.46 -5.13 0.07
CA ARG A 6 -15.83 -4.25 1.07
C ARG A 6 -16.70 -4.18 2.32
N PRO A 7 -16.45 -5.00 3.33
CA PRO A 7 -17.27 -5.06 4.53
C PRO A 7 -17.28 -3.75 5.33
N ASP A 8 -16.18 -3.00 5.32
CA ASP A 8 -16.05 -1.69 5.92
C ASP A 8 -17.08 -0.68 5.40
N VAL A 9 -17.27 -0.62 4.07
CA VAL A 9 -18.27 0.25 3.44
C VAL A 9 -19.69 -0.14 3.84
N ILE A 10 -19.96 -1.44 3.96
CA ILE A 10 -21.30 -1.92 4.34
C ILE A 10 -21.61 -1.54 5.80
N TRP A 11 -20.68 -1.76 6.73
CA TRP A 11 -20.86 -1.39 8.13
C TRP A 11 -20.99 0.12 8.31
N PHE A 12 -20.19 0.91 7.60
CA PHE A 12 -20.28 2.37 7.60
C PHE A 12 -21.62 2.87 7.08
N ASN A 13 -22.10 2.34 5.95
CA ASN A 13 -23.41 2.72 5.40
C ASN A 13 -24.55 2.35 6.34
N ASN A 14 -24.55 1.14 6.92
CA ASN A 14 -25.57 0.71 7.88
C ASN A 14 -25.56 1.60 9.14
N PHE A 15 -24.40 1.98 9.64
CA PHE A 15 -24.27 2.89 10.75
C PHE A 15 -24.89 4.25 10.44
N ILE A 16 -24.52 4.87 9.31
CA ILE A 16 -25.08 6.16 8.89
C ILE A 16 -26.58 6.10 8.69
N ILE A 17 -27.08 5.07 7.99
CA ILE A 17 -28.52 4.88 7.76
C ILE A 17 -29.27 4.79 9.09
N THR A 18 -28.75 4.02 10.05
CA THR A 18 -29.39 3.89 11.36
C THR A 18 -29.45 5.23 12.10
N VAL A 19 -28.36 6.00 12.12
CA VAL A 19 -28.32 7.33 12.74
C VAL A 19 -29.31 8.30 12.08
N LEU A 20 -29.34 8.32 10.73
CA LEU A 20 -30.27 9.18 9.97
C LEU A 20 -31.73 8.78 10.17
N CYS A 21 -32.04 7.49 10.21
CA CYS A 21 -33.40 7.01 10.50
C CYS A 21 -33.87 7.43 11.89
N VAL A 22 -33.03 7.28 12.91
CA VAL A 22 -33.35 7.71 14.27
C VAL A 22 -33.57 9.22 14.34
N PHE A 23 -32.70 9.99 13.71
CA PHE A 23 -32.83 11.46 13.64
C PHE A 23 -34.11 11.88 12.91
N ALA A 24 -34.45 11.25 11.78
CA ALA A 24 -35.70 11.52 11.05
C ALA A 24 -36.97 11.23 11.89
N VAL A 25 -36.97 10.12 12.65
CA VAL A 25 -38.05 9.80 13.57
C VAL A 25 -38.26 10.87 14.64
N ILE A 26 -37.16 11.40 15.20
CA ILE A 26 -37.20 12.50 16.18
C ILE A 26 -37.78 13.76 15.54
N LEU A 27 -37.39 14.11 14.32
CA LEU A 27 -37.92 15.28 13.61
C LEU A 27 -39.43 15.17 13.30
N VAL A 28 -39.89 14.00 12.89
CA VAL A 28 -41.32 13.79 12.60
C VAL A 28 -42.20 13.94 13.85
N ARG A 29 -41.65 13.62 15.03
CA ARG A 29 -42.33 13.70 16.32
C ARG A 29 -42.09 15.02 17.05
N PHE A 30 -41.54 16.03 16.39
CA PHE A 30 -41.16 17.31 16.98
C PHE A 30 -42.32 18.00 17.75
N GLU A 31 -43.58 17.84 17.30
CA GLU A 31 -44.74 18.46 17.93
C GLU A 31 -45.34 17.62 19.09
N ALA A 32 -45.05 16.31 19.15
CA ALA A 32 -45.71 15.38 20.08
C ALA A 32 -44.89 14.99 21.30
N LEU A 33 -43.58 15.16 21.28
CA LEU A 33 -42.67 14.78 22.36
C LEU A 33 -42.19 15.98 23.20
N ASN A 34 -41.85 15.71 24.46
CA ASN A 34 -41.01 16.59 25.24
C ASN A 34 -39.60 16.64 24.58
N ILE A 35 -39.39 17.66 23.77
CA ILE A 35 -38.27 17.78 22.82
C ILE A 35 -36.92 17.64 23.49
N PHE A 36 -36.79 18.17 24.69
CA PHE A 36 -35.55 18.08 25.50
C PHE A 36 -35.22 16.63 25.89
N PHE A 37 -36.24 15.84 26.17
CA PHE A 37 -36.05 14.43 26.51
C PHE A 37 -35.64 13.59 25.30
N ALA A 38 -36.26 13.83 24.15
CA ALA A 38 -35.92 13.11 22.91
C ALA A 38 -34.49 13.44 22.44
N PHE A 39 -34.06 14.69 22.50
CA PHE A 39 -32.68 15.08 22.21
C PHE A 39 -31.67 14.54 23.24
N GLY A 40 -32.07 14.47 24.53
CA GLY A 40 -31.27 13.84 25.58
C GLY A 40 -31.00 12.35 25.28
N LEU A 41 -32.05 11.59 24.92
CA LEU A 41 -31.92 10.19 24.51
C LEU A 41 -31.06 10.01 23.27
N PHE A 42 -31.21 10.88 22.28
CA PHE A 42 -30.36 10.87 21.07
C PHE A 42 -28.91 11.16 21.42
N GLY A 43 -28.65 12.08 22.36
CA GLY A 43 -27.29 12.32 22.87
C GLY A 43 -26.67 11.09 23.54
N VAL A 44 -27.46 10.36 24.38
CA VAL A 44 -27.04 9.10 24.97
C VAL A 44 -26.78 8.03 23.91
N PHE A 45 -27.63 7.92 22.91
CA PHE A 45 -27.47 7.01 21.78
C PHE A 45 -26.14 7.25 21.01
N LEU A 46 -25.83 8.52 20.70
CA LEU A 46 -24.57 8.87 20.03
C LEU A 46 -23.36 8.61 20.95
N LEU A 47 -23.48 8.90 22.25
CA LEU A 47 -22.40 8.67 23.21
C LEU A 47 -22.10 7.16 23.33
N VAL A 48 -23.13 6.30 23.40
CA VAL A 48 -22.96 4.86 23.38
C VAL A 48 -22.30 4.40 22.09
N ALA A 49 -22.67 4.97 20.92
CA ALA A 49 -22.06 4.65 19.65
C ALA A 49 -20.54 4.98 19.64
N VAL A 50 -20.18 6.18 20.05
CA VAL A 50 -18.76 6.62 20.10
C VAL A 50 -17.94 5.76 21.08
N LEU A 51 -18.46 5.51 22.28
CA LEU A 51 -17.78 4.66 23.25
C LEU A 51 -17.62 3.24 22.74
N SER A 52 -18.66 2.65 22.14
CA SER A 52 -18.61 1.29 21.58
C SER A 52 -17.61 1.16 20.45
N TYR A 53 -17.49 2.19 19.60
CA TYR A 53 -16.45 2.28 18.57
C TYR A 53 -15.03 2.22 19.16
N MET A 54 -14.79 2.93 20.29
CA MET A 54 -13.47 3.01 20.92
C MET A 54 -13.09 1.77 21.73
N ILE A 55 -14.06 1.19 22.46
CA ILE A 55 -13.78 0.13 23.43
C ILE A 55 -14.02 -1.29 22.92
N GLY A 56 -14.55 -1.39 21.67
CA GLY A 56 -14.81 -2.66 20.99
C GLY A 56 -16.12 -3.34 21.37
N LEU A 57 -16.43 -4.46 20.68
CA LEU A 57 -17.73 -5.10 20.69
C LEU A 57 -18.18 -5.57 22.07
N GLN A 58 -17.32 -6.30 22.80
CA GLN A 58 -17.74 -6.92 24.08
C GLN A 58 -18.06 -5.87 25.15
N ARG A 59 -17.17 -4.89 25.32
CA ARG A 59 -17.33 -3.84 26.34
C ARG A 59 -18.42 -2.84 25.94
N GLY A 60 -18.53 -2.51 24.63
CA GLY A 60 -19.57 -1.65 24.10
C GLY A 60 -20.97 -2.25 24.31
N LEU A 61 -21.11 -3.56 24.09
CA LEU A 61 -22.36 -4.26 24.29
C LEU A 61 -22.76 -4.28 25.77
N LEU A 62 -21.83 -4.54 26.68
CA LEU A 62 -22.10 -4.45 28.14
C LEU A 62 -22.56 -3.06 28.55
N LEU A 63 -21.90 -2.01 28.03
CA LEU A 63 -22.30 -0.61 28.27
C LEU A 63 -23.71 -0.36 27.78
N SER A 64 -24.03 -0.77 26.53
CA SER A 64 -25.36 -0.58 25.93
C SER A 64 -26.46 -1.31 26.70
N VAL A 65 -26.21 -2.53 27.19
CA VAL A 65 -27.16 -3.27 28.05
C VAL A 65 -27.40 -2.55 29.36
N GLY A 66 -26.36 -1.99 29.99
CA GLY A 66 -26.50 -1.17 31.20
C GLY A 66 -27.36 0.08 30.98
N VAL A 67 -27.13 0.82 29.90
CA VAL A 67 -27.92 2.01 29.52
C VAL A 67 -29.36 1.62 29.22
N THR A 68 -29.57 0.52 28.46
CA THR A 68 -30.91 -0.01 28.14
C THR A 68 -31.65 -0.43 29.38
N PHE A 69 -30.98 -1.06 30.35
CA PHE A 69 -31.60 -1.45 31.64
C PHE A 69 -32.04 -0.21 32.44
N CYS A 70 -31.21 0.82 32.54
CA CYS A 70 -31.56 2.06 33.23
C CYS A 70 -32.77 2.74 32.56
N TYR A 71 -32.77 2.81 31.24
CA TYR A 71 -33.89 3.41 30.49
C TYR A 71 -35.19 2.59 30.62
N GLY A 72 -35.12 1.27 30.53
CA GLY A 72 -36.26 0.37 30.74
C GLY A 72 -36.84 0.48 32.16
N SER A 73 -35.96 0.56 33.17
CA SER A 73 -36.39 0.81 34.57
C SER A 73 -37.10 2.15 34.73
N TYR A 74 -36.61 3.21 34.05
CA TYR A 74 -37.28 4.51 34.01
C TYR A 74 -38.67 4.42 33.37
N LEU A 75 -38.81 3.71 32.24
CA LEU A 75 -40.12 3.51 31.59
C LEU A 75 -41.14 2.79 32.51
N ILE A 76 -40.72 1.71 33.17
CA ILE A 76 -41.54 0.98 34.13
C ILE A 76 -41.98 1.87 35.30
N TYR A 77 -41.02 2.65 35.84
CA TYR A 77 -41.29 3.58 36.92
C TYR A 77 -42.33 4.65 36.49
N SER A 78 -42.19 5.23 35.29
CA SER A 78 -43.08 6.26 34.78
C SER A 78 -44.51 5.75 34.60
N VAL A 79 -44.69 4.52 34.11
CA VAL A 79 -46.03 3.86 33.95
C VAL A 79 -46.68 3.58 35.30
N ILE A 80 -45.94 3.14 36.32
CA ILE A 80 -46.48 2.78 37.63
C ILE A 80 -46.87 4.02 38.46
N ILE A 81 -46.11 5.09 38.41
CA ILE A 81 -46.27 6.28 39.28
C ILE A 81 -47.19 7.31 38.67
N SER A 82 -47.23 7.49 37.36
CA SER A 82 -47.96 8.58 36.73
C SER A 82 -49.50 8.44 36.76
N LYS A 83 -50.06 7.32 37.30
CA LYS A 83 -51.50 7.08 37.44
C LYS A 83 -52.42 7.52 36.29
N GLU A 84 -51.88 8.26 35.35
CA GLU A 84 -52.54 8.52 34.05
C GLU A 84 -52.24 7.31 33.19
N MET A 85 -53.32 6.74 32.54
CA MET A 85 -53.17 5.71 31.50
C MET A 85 -52.45 6.32 30.28
N THR A 86 -51.21 6.74 30.47
CA THR A 86 -50.33 7.10 29.35
C THR A 86 -49.97 5.81 28.65
N THR A 87 -50.58 5.58 27.51
CA THR A 87 -50.17 4.51 26.59
C THR A 87 -48.69 4.72 26.29
N VAL A 88 -47.85 3.74 26.68
CA VAL A 88 -46.41 3.76 26.33
C VAL A 88 -46.36 3.89 24.81
N ASP A 89 -45.74 4.98 24.36
CA ASP A 89 -45.57 5.18 22.91
C ASP A 89 -44.68 4.05 22.38
N PRO A 90 -45.06 3.38 21.27
CA PRO A 90 -44.19 2.40 20.63
C PRO A 90 -42.78 2.86 20.36
N LEU A 91 -42.55 4.19 20.21
CA LEU A 91 -41.24 4.77 20.05
C LEU A 91 -40.39 4.72 21.33
N ASP A 92 -41.01 4.82 22.52
CA ASP A 92 -40.28 4.68 23.77
C ASP A 92 -39.72 3.27 23.93
N VAL A 93 -40.48 2.27 23.46
CA VAL A 93 -40.04 0.87 23.44
C VAL A 93 -38.91 0.64 22.38
N ALA A 94 -38.93 1.36 21.25
CA ALA A 94 -37.94 1.22 20.20
C ALA A 94 -36.52 1.56 20.68
N TRP A 95 -36.36 2.50 21.60
CA TRP A 95 -35.04 2.86 22.16
C TRP A 95 -34.36 1.68 22.87
N LEU A 96 -35.11 0.75 23.46
CA LEU A 96 -34.55 -0.45 24.09
C LEU A 96 -33.80 -1.33 23.09
N PHE A 97 -34.18 -1.30 21.84
CA PHE A 97 -33.52 -2.06 20.77
C PHE A 97 -32.49 -1.23 19.98
N LEU A 98 -32.74 0.06 19.81
CA LEU A 98 -31.87 0.95 19.03
C LEU A 98 -30.51 1.18 19.72
N ILE A 99 -30.48 1.28 21.06
CA ILE A 99 -29.24 1.50 21.81
C ILE A 99 -28.26 0.30 21.68
N PRO A 100 -28.67 -0.96 21.88
CA PRO A 100 -27.79 -2.10 21.61
C PRO A 100 -27.42 -2.25 20.13
N LEU A 101 -28.35 -1.98 19.23
CA LEU A 101 -28.10 -2.08 17.79
C LEU A 101 -26.98 -1.14 17.34
N ILE A 102 -27.04 0.14 17.73
CA ILE A 102 -25.99 1.11 17.35
C ILE A 102 -24.65 0.76 17.97
N SER A 103 -24.65 0.22 19.20
CA SER A 103 -23.44 -0.26 19.86
C SER A 103 -22.72 -1.33 19.04
N VAL A 104 -23.47 -2.33 18.54
CA VAL A 104 -22.95 -3.40 17.68
C VAL A 104 -22.42 -2.84 16.37
N LEU A 105 -23.18 -1.97 15.69
CA LEU A 105 -22.80 -1.37 14.42
C LEU A 105 -21.51 -0.52 14.56
N ALA A 106 -21.43 0.31 15.59
CA ALA A 106 -20.29 1.17 15.84
C ALA A 106 -19.03 0.35 16.19
N ALA A 107 -19.17 -0.67 17.04
CA ALA A 107 -18.05 -1.53 17.41
C ALA A 107 -17.53 -2.35 16.22
N LYS A 108 -18.43 -2.89 15.38
CA LYS A 108 -18.05 -3.60 14.15
C LYS A 108 -17.34 -2.69 13.14
N LEU A 109 -17.78 -1.45 13.02
CA LEU A 109 -17.10 -0.46 12.20
C LEU A 109 -15.66 -0.23 12.70
N GLY A 110 -15.48 -0.07 14.02
CA GLY A 110 -14.16 0.09 14.64
C GLY A 110 -13.23 -1.12 14.40
N GLU A 111 -13.74 -2.35 14.56
CA GLU A 111 -12.99 -3.57 14.27
C GLU A 111 -12.56 -3.65 12.79
N CYS A 112 -13.45 -3.33 11.85
CA CYS A 112 -13.14 -3.33 10.42
C CYS A 112 -12.05 -2.32 10.05
N ILE A 113 -12.11 -1.10 10.59
CA ILE A 113 -11.11 -0.07 10.32
C ILE A 113 -9.75 -0.48 10.90
N SER A 114 -9.72 -0.93 12.16
CA SER A 114 -8.49 -1.36 12.83
C SER A 114 -7.84 -2.57 12.14
N SER A 115 -8.63 -3.54 11.67
CA SER A 115 -8.12 -4.69 10.93
C SER A 115 -7.50 -4.30 9.59
N ASN A 116 -8.09 -3.34 8.86
CA ASN A 116 -7.55 -2.85 7.61
C ASN A 116 -6.22 -2.11 7.82
N GLU A 117 -6.10 -1.32 8.89
CA GLU A 117 -4.83 -0.66 9.23
C GLU A 117 -3.73 -1.65 9.62
N SER A 118 -4.05 -2.71 10.36
CA SER A 118 -3.06 -3.73 10.73
C SER A 118 -2.60 -4.52 9.52
N LEU A 119 -3.51 -4.91 8.62
CA LEU A 119 -3.17 -5.58 7.37
C LEU A 119 -2.28 -4.72 6.47
N ALA A 120 -2.56 -3.41 6.36
CA ALA A 120 -1.73 -2.50 5.61
C ALA A 120 -0.29 -2.43 6.15
N LYS A 121 -0.13 -2.36 7.49
CA LYS A 121 1.17 -2.38 8.15
C LYS A 121 1.91 -3.72 7.97
N ASP A 122 1.19 -4.83 8.05
CA ASP A 122 1.78 -6.16 7.85
C ASP A 122 2.25 -6.34 6.39
N VAL A 123 1.49 -5.86 5.41
CA VAL A 123 1.88 -5.87 3.99
C VAL A 123 3.10 -4.98 3.77
N GLU A 124 3.16 -3.79 4.36
CA GLU A 124 4.30 -2.90 4.27
C GLU A 124 5.57 -3.51 4.92
N ALA A 125 5.44 -4.12 6.10
CA ALA A 125 6.53 -4.83 6.76
C ALA A 125 7.04 -6.04 5.95
N ILE A 126 6.15 -6.79 5.30
CA ILE A 126 6.54 -7.88 4.39
C ILE A 126 7.20 -7.33 3.13
N ALA A 127 6.69 -6.23 2.57
CA ALA A 127 7.29 -5.58 1.40
C ALA A 127 8.72 -5.09 1.68
N GLU A 128 9.01 -4.61 2.90
CA GLU A 128 10.36 -4.25 3.33
C GLU A 128 11.31 -5.47 3.42
N LEU A 129 10.80 -6.68 3.66
CA LEU A 129 11.60 -7.91 3.68
C LEU A 129 11.85 -8.48 2.28
N VAL A 130 10.99 -8.17 1.31
CA VAL A 130 11.17 -8.58 -0.08
C VAL A 130 12.20 -7.69 -0.73
N THR A 131 13.40 -8.20 -0.90
CA THR A 131 14.52 -7.48 -1.51
C THR A 131 14.79 -7.87 -2.96
N LEU A 132 14.08 -8.88 -3.47
CA LEU A 132 14.21 -9.38 -4.83
C LEU A 132 12.94 -9.11 -5.64
N ASP A 133 13.12 -8.79 -6.91
CA ASP A 133 12.07 -8.73 -7.91
C ASP A 133 11.68 -10.16 -8.35
N GLY A 134 10.38 -10.45 -8.29
CA GLY A 134 9.85 -11.80 -8.53
C GLY A 134 10.00 -12.30 -9.97
N ASP A 135 10.05 -11.39 -10.94
CA ASP A 135 10.08 -11.73 -12.36
C ASP A 135 11.51 -11.90 -12.88
N THR A 136 12.42 -11.04 -12.48
CA THR A 136 13.81 -11.04 -12.93
C THR A 136 14.74 -11.82 -12.00
N GLY A 137 14.38 -11.98 -10.72
CA GLY A 137 15.26 -12.53 -9.68
C GLY A 137 16.37 -11.57 -9.25
N PHE A 138 16.41 -10.35 -9.77
CA PHE A 138 17.33 -9.31 -9.40
C PHE A 138 16.89 -8.63 -8.09
N TYR A 139 17.77 -7.88 -7.46
CA TYR A 139 17.33 -7.05 -6.36
C TYR A 139 16.28 -6.02 -6.83
N ASN A 140 15.25 -5.81 -6.04
CA ASN A 140 14.35 -4.68 -6.26
C ASN A 140 15.05 -3.36 -5.89
N ASN A 141 14.40 -2.23 -6.12
CA ASN A 141 14.96 -0.91 -5.84
C ASN A 141 15.55 -0.80 -4.43
N GLN A 142 14.82 -1.23 -3.41
CA GLN A 142 15.25 -1.15 -2.02
C GLN A 142 16.44 -2.07 -1.71
N GLY A 143 16.38 -3.32 -2.15
CA GLY A 143 17.45 -4.30 -1.97
C GLY A 143 18.74 -3.88 -2.68
N PHE A 144 18.61 -3.32 -3.88
CA PHE A 144 19.75 -2.84 -4.65
C PHE A 144 20.44 -1.64 -3.98
N PHE A 145 19.68 -0.62 -3.56
CA PHE A 145 20.26 0.53 -2.88
C PHE A 145 20.92 0.15 -1.54
N LYS A 146 20.37 -0.82 -0.83
CA LYS A 146 21.00 -1.37 0.37
C LYS A 146 22.36 -2.00 0.04
N LYS A 147 22.45 -2.79 -1.04
CA LYS A 147 23.70 -3.41 -1.50
C LYS A 147 24.72 -2.37 -2.00
N LEU A 148 24.23 -1.33 -2.66
CA LEU A 148 25.07 -0.23 -3.13
C LEU A 148 25.66 0.57 -1.95
N ASP A 149 24.87 0.81 -0.91
CA ASP A 149 25.34 1.49 0.31
C ASP A 149 26.36 0.62 1.07
N GLU A 150 26.09 -0.69 1.23
CA GLU A 150 27.05 -1.64 1.83
C GLU A 150 28.39 -1.61 1.10
N GLU A 151 28.40 -1.59 -0.24
CA GLU A 151 29.60 -1.57 -1.06
C GLU A 151 30.31 -0.22 -1.00
N PHE A 152 29.57 0.89 -0.98
CA PHE A 152 30.13 2.22 -0.82
C PHE A 152 30.97 2.35 0.45
N TRP A 153 30.41 1.94 1.60
CA TRP A 153 31.12 1.98 2.87
C TRP A 153 32.28 0.99 2.93
N ARG A 154 32.15 -0.16 2.25
CA ARG A 154 33.25 -1.13 2.10
C ARG A 154 34.41 -0.52 1.31
N ALA A 155 34.11 0.05 0.14
CA ALA A 155 35.10 0.69 -0.72
C ALA A 155 35.81 1.84 -0.01
N LYS A 156 35.05 2.69 0.67
CA LYS A 156 35.61 3.82 1.45
C LYS A 156 36.49 3.37 2.58
N ARG A 157 36.16 2.24 3.25
CA ARG A 157 36.98 1.70 4.36
C ARG A 157 38.25 1.03 3.90
N TYR A 158 38.20 0.29 2.80
CA TYR A 158 39.35 -0.53 2.35
C TYR A 158 40.10 0.06 1.16
N ASN A 159 39.68 1.23 0.70
CA ASN A 159 40.22 1.91 -0.48
C ASN A 159 40.14 1.02 -1.73
N GLU A 160 39.00 0.34 -1.91
CA GLU A 160 38.72 -0.52 -3.05
C GLU A 160 37.87 0.20 -4.09
N ALA A 161 38.05 -0.14 -5.35
CA ALA A 161 37.26 0.42 -6.42
C ALA A 161 35.94 -0.34 -6.57
N PHE A 162 34.86 0.35 -6.90
CA PHE A 162 33.67 -0.24 -7.51
C PHE A 162 33.14 0.69 -8.59
N THR A 163 32.37 0.14 -9.51
CA THR A 163 31.64 0.91 -10.53
C THR A 163 30.16 0.53 -10.52
N LEU A 164 29.31 1.54 -10.60
CA LEU A 164 27.88 1.42 -10.81
C LEU A 164 27.55 1.64 -12.29
N LEU A 165 26.87 0.69 -12.91
CA LEU A 165 26.23 0.87 -14.23
C LEU A 165 24.72 0.98 -14.05
N LEU A 166 24.12 1.92 -14.78
CA LEU A 166 22.67 2.03 -14.95
C LEU A 166 22.36 1.80 -16.42
N LEU A 167 21.47 0.86 -16.70
CA LEU A 167 21.08 0.50 -18.05
C LEU A 167 19.57 0.70 -18.23
N GLN A 168 19.19 1.30 -19.33
CA GLN A 168 17.80 1.47 -19.73
C GLN A 168 17.63 1.16 -21.22
N ILE A 169 16.44 0.69 -21.58
CA ILE A 169 16.07 0.45 -22.98
C ILE A 169 15.54 1.78 -23.55
N ALA A 170 16.33 2.46 -24.39
CA ALA A 170 15.97 3.77 -24.92
C ALA A 170 14.68 3.76 -25.77
N ASN A 171 14.39 2.65 -26.46
CA ASN A 171 13.16 2.47 -27.24
C ASN A 171 12.07 1.66 -26.50
N PHE A 172 12.03 1.75 -25.16
CA PHE A 172 11.07 0.96 -24.35
C PHE A 172 9.62 1.33 -24.66
N ASP A 173 9.32 2.62 -24.86
CA ASP A 173 7.98 3.09 -25.17
C ASP A 173 7.49 2.57 -26.53
N GLU A 174 8.38 2.52 -27.55
CA GLU A 174 8.08 1.92 -28.85
C GLU A 174 7.78 0.41 -28.71
N ILE A 175 8.54 -0.28 -27.88
CA ILE A 175 8.33 -1.69 -27.55
C ILE A 175 6.99 -1.90 -26.85
N GLN A 176 6.66 -1.04 -25.88
CA GLN A 176 5.40 -1.10 -25.15
C GLN A 176 4.18 -0.84 -26.07
N LEU A 177 4.29 0.10 -27.00
CA LEU A 177 3.26 0.36 -28.00
C LEU A 177 3.08 -0.83 -28.97
N ALA A 178 4.18 -1.49 -29.35
CA ALA A 178 4.15 -2.58 -30.33
C ALA A 178 3.68 -3.92 -29.72
N TYR A 179 4.06 -4.22 -28.47
CA TYR A 179 3.86 -5.53 -27.85
C TYR A 179 2.96 -5.51 -26.59
N GLY A 180 2.44 -4.33 -26.21
CA GLY A 180 1.66 -4.12 -25.00
C GLY A 180 2.50 -4.25 -23.72
N ASN A 181 1.86 -4.02 -22.56
CA ASN A 181 2.56 -4.05 -21.27
C ASN A 181 3.15 -5.42 -20.94
N VAL A 182 2.42 -6.49 -21.23
CA VAL A 182 2.87 -7.87 -20.96
C VAL A 182 4.06 -8.24 -21.85
N GLY A 183 4.01 -7.87 -23.13
CA GLY A 183 5.10 -8.11 -24.06
C GLY A 183 6.37 -7.33 -23.70
N ALA A 184 6.22 -6.05 -23.32
CA ALA A 184 7.33 -5.19 -22.89
C ALA A 184 7.98 -5.75 -21.59
N SER A 185 7.19 -6.23 -20.63
CA SER A 185 7.72 -6.87 -19.42
C SER A 185 8.50 -8.13 -19.74
N ARG A 186 8.01 -9.00 -20.63
CA ARG A 186 8.76 -10.19 -21.07
C ARG A 186 10.08 -9.84 -21.76
N ILE A 187 10.11 -8.73 -22.53
CA ILE A 187 11.34 -8.26 -23.16
C ILE A 187 12.33 -7.76 -22.11
N LEU A 188 11.89 -7.01 -21.11
CA LEU A 188 12.72 -6.54 -20.00
C LEU A 188 13.31 -7.72 -19.21
N ILE A 189 12.51 -8.74 -18.91
CA ILE A 189 12.97 -9.98 -18.25
C ILE A 189 14.02 -10.69 -19.10
N ALA A 190 13.85 -10.75 -20.43
CA ALA A 190 14.83 -11.37 -21.31
C ALA A 190 16.14 -10.56 -21.38
N VAL A 191 16.07 -9.23 -21.36
CA VAL A 191 17.24 -8.36 -21.23
C VAL A 191 17.96 -8.61 -19.89
N ALA A 192 17.23 -8.69 -18.78
CA ALA A 192 17.79 -8.99 -17.47
C ALA A 192 18.51 -10.38 -17.46
N LYS A 193 17.91 -11.40 -18.05
CA LYS A 193 18.56 -12.72 -18.20
C LYS A 193 19.83 -12.67 -19.02
N ASN A 194 19.85 -11.90 -20.12
CA ASN A 194 21.06 -11.74 -20.93
C ASN A 194 22.16 -11.01 -20.15
N ILE A 195 21.81 -10.00 -19.35
CA ILE A 195 22.75 -9.33 -18.42
C ILE A 195 23.33 -10.35 -17.44
N ASP A 196 22.47 -11.14 -16.80
CA ASP A 196 22.91 -12.12 -15.79
C ASP A 196 23.96 -13.11 -16.36
N LEU A 197 23.77 -13.56 -17.59
CA LEU A 197 24.70 -14.46 -18.28
C LEU A 197 26.06 -13.81 -18.60
N GLN A 198 26.12 -12.49 -18.69
CA GLN A 198 27.33 -11.75 -19.06
C GLN A 198 28.11 -11.21 -17.86
N MET A 199 27.44 -11.09 -16.69
CA MET A 199 28.00 -10.53 -15.47
C MET A 199 28.62 -11.62 -14.59
N ARG A 200 29.49 -11.19 -13.68
CA ARG A 200 30.09 -12.10 -12.69
C ARG A 200 29.11 -12.44 -11.59
N GLY A 201 29.30 -13.57 -10.93
CA GLY A 201 28.49 -13.95 -9.76
C GLY A 201 28.64 -13.00 -8.55
N THR A 202 29.71 -12.21 -8.51
CA THR A 202 29.96 -11.19 -7.49
C THR A 202 29.28 -9.88 -7.79
N ASP A 203 28.83 -9.66 -9.04
CA ASP A 203 28.17 -8.42 -9.44
C ASP A 203 26.73 -8.42 -8.97
N VAL A 204 26.33 -7.34 -8.32
CA VAL A 204 24.95 -7.18 -7.80
C VAL A 204 24.08 -6.55 -8.88
N LYS A 205 22.95 -7.17 -9.19
CA LYS A 205 22.04 -6.73 -10.23
C LYS A 205 20.68 -6.37 -9.60
N GLY A 206 20.09 -5.26 -10.05
CA GLY A 206 18.81 -4.77 -9.56
C GLY A 206 17.91 -4.24 -10.66
N LEU A 207 16.60 -4.39 -10.47
CA LEU A 207 15.58 -3.71 -11.23
C LEU A 207 15.08 -2.51 -10.42
N LEU A 208 15.38 -1.31 -10.91
CA LEU A 208 15.06 -0.04 -10.25
C LEU A 208 13.77 0.55 -10.82
N ILE A 209 13.38 1.69 -10.25
CA ILE A 209 12.26 2.48 -10.76
C ILE A 209 12.50 2.88 -12.22
N ASP A 210 11.45 3.10 -12.99
CA ASP A 210 11.48 3.49 -14.42
C ASP A 210 12.14 2.44 -15.35
N ASN A 211 12.07 1.14 -14.98
CA ASN A 211 12.66 0.03 -15.73
C ASN A 211 14.18 0.18 -15.96
N ILE A 212 14.87 0.84 -15.04
CA ILE A 212 16.33 0.94 -15.02
C ILE A 212 16.91 -0.34 -14.41
N LEU A 213 17.85 -0.95 -15.11
CA LEU A 213 18.61 -2.09 -14.60
C LEU A 213 19.93 -1.55 -14.01
N GLY A 214 20.11 -1.71 -12.69
CA GLY A 214 21.33 -1.35 -11.97
C GLY A 214 22.28 -2.54 -11.91
N ILE A 215 23.56 -2.30 -12.14
CA ILE A 215 24.63 -3.30 -12.02
C ILE A 215 25.76 -2.69 -11.19
N LEU A 216 25.98 -3.24 -10.01
CA LEU A 216 27.08 -2.86 -9.13
C LEU A 216 28.21 -3.86 -9.31
N MET A 217 29.38 -3.37 -9.64
CA MET A 217 30.57 -4.17 -9.94
C MET A 217 31.67 -3.92 -8.90
N PRO A 218 31.72 -4.68 -7.82
CA PRO A 218 32.81 -4.61 -6.83
C PRO A 218 34.18 -4.91 -7.46
N GLY A 219 35.20 -4.22 -7.01
CA GLY A 219 36.56 -4.42 -7.49
C GLY A 219 36.82 -4.00 -8.95
N THR A 220 35.88 -3.22 -9.54
CA THR A 220 36.00 -2.78 -10.95
C THR A 220 36.18 -1.25 -10.98
N ASN A 221 37.28 -0.80 -11.59
CA ASN A 221 37.56 0.61 -11.81
C ASN A 221 36.96 1.13 -13.13
N ALA A 222 37.14 2.41 -13.44
CA ALA A 222 36.57 3.04 -14.64
C ALA A 222 37.04 2.36 -15.96
N GLU A 223 38.30 1.94 -16.06
CA GLU A 223 38.84 1.26 -17.26
C GLU A 223 38.17 -0.11 -17.47
N GLY A 224 37.98 -0.89 -16.39
CA GLY A 224 37.28 -2.16 -16.43
C GLY A 224 35.80 -2.00 -16.81
N ALA A 225 35.17 -0.91 -16.35
CA ALA A 225 33.78 -0.60 -16.66
C ALA A 225 33.55 -0.34 -18.16
N VAL A 226 34.46 0.36 -18.86
CA VAL A 226 34.35 0.61 -20.30
C VAL A 226 34.21 -0.71 -21.08
N THR A 227 35.06 -1.69 -20.76
CA THR A 227 35.00 -3.02 -21.41
C THR A 227 33.65 -3.72 -21.19
N VAL A 228 33.07 -3.58 -20.00
CA VAL A 228 31.76 -4.17 -19.68
C VAL A 228 30.64 -3.44 -20.44
N VAL A 229 30.69 -2.12 -20.51
CA VAL A 229 29.72 -1.29 -21.25
C VAL A 229 29.72 -1.68 -22.74
N GLU A 230 30.88 -1.74 -23.38
CA GLU A 230 31.02 -2.16 -24.78
C GLU A 230 30.45 -3.56 -25.02
N LYS A 231 30.75 -4.49 -24.13
CA LYS A 231 30.23 -5.85 -24.17
C LYS A 231 28.70 -5.87 -24.07
N LEU A 232 28.12 -5.14 -23.12
CA LEU A 232 26.67 -5.09 -22.95
C LEU A 232 25.96 -4.46 -24.16
N HIS A 233 26.51 -3.40 -24.77
CA HIS A 233 25.97 -2.82 -25.99
C HIS A 233 25.91 -3.86 -27.12
N LEU A 234 26.94 -4.68 -27.30
CA LEU A 234 26.96 -5.73 -28.33
C LEU A 234 25.92 -6.84 -28.09
N PHE A 235 25.86 -7.34 -26.85
CA PHE A 235 24.99 -8.48 -26.52
C PHE A 235 23.52 -8.13 -26.39
N LEU A 236 23.18 -6.88 -26.05
CA LEU A 236 21.80 -6.47 -25.82
C LEU A 236 21.09 -5.89 -27.06
N THR A 237 21.80 -5.65 -28.16
CA THR A 237 21.20 -5.07 -29.38
C THR A 237 20.08 -5.92 -29.94
N VAL A 238 20.16 -7.24 -29.82
CA VAL A 238 19.12 -8.18 -30.27
C VAL A 238 18.89 -9.22 -29.18
N VAL A 239 17.67 -9.29 -28.70
CA VAL A 239 17.27 -10.18 -27.61
C VAL A 239 16.21 -11.17 -28.12
N ALA A 240 16.44 -12.47 -27.90
CA ALA A 240 15.47 -13.50 -28.20
C ALA A 240 14.44 -13.60 -27.05
N VAL A 241 13.17 -13.43 -27.38
CA VAL A 241 12.06 -13.41 -26.42
C VAL A 241 10.96 -14.35 -26.88
N GLU A 242 10.37 -15.08 -25.94
CA GLU A 242 9.20 -15.91 -26.17
C GLU A 242 7.93 -15.09 -25.88
N LEU A 243 7.26 -14.67 -26.95
CA LEU A 243 5.99 -13.95 -26.93
C LEU A 243 4.82 -14.90 -27.21
N GLU A 244 3.59 -14.42 -27.15
CA GLU A 244 2.39 -15.23 -27.41
C GLU A 244 2.38 -15.86 -28.80
N ASP A 245 2.96 -15.17 -29.79
CA ASP A 245 3.08 -15.60 -31.18
C ASP A 245 4.34 -16.44 -31.46
N GLY A 246 5.09 -16.86 -30.42
CA GLY A 246 6.33 -17.66 -30.54
C GLY A 246 7.61 -16.87 -30.26
N LYS A 247 8.75 -17.51 -30.55
CA LYS A 247 10.08 -16.88 -30.34
C LYS A 247 10.33 -15.79 -31.40
N LYS A 248 10.67 -14.59 -30.92
CA LYS A 248 11.02 -13.44 -31.77
C LYS A 248 12.34 -12.84 -31.32
N ASN A 249 13.11 -12.37 -32.28
CA ASN A 249 14.31 -11.56 -32.03
C ASN A 249 13.90 -10.08 -32.03
N ILE A 250 13.98 -9.46 -30.88
CA ILE A 250 13.59 -8.07 -30.67
C ILE A 250 14.84 -7.19 -30.68
N LYS A 251 14.81 -6.13 -31.48
CA LYS A 251 15.88 -5.13 -31.50
C LYS A 251 15.68 -4.16 -30.34
N VAL A 252 16.68 -4.11 -29.46
CA VAL A 252 16.72 -3.24 -28.28
C VAL A 252 17.82 -2.21 -28.48
N LYS A 253 17.57 -0.98 -28.02
CA LYS A 253 18.58 0.08 -27.98
C LYS A 253 18.98 0.28 -26.50
N PRO A 254 20.04 -0.38 -26.02
CA PRO A 254 20.51 -0.15 -24.66
C PRO A 254 21.14 1.23 -24.54
N SER A 255 20.80 1.98 -23.51
CA SER A 255 21.49 3.18 -23.06
C SER A 255 22.13 2.86 -21.71
N ILE A 256 23.41 3.19 -21.52
CA ILE A 256 24.19 2.78 -20.35
C ILE A 256 24.97 3.97 -19.81
N GLY A 257 24.72 4.30 -18.53
CA GLY A 257 25.52 5.25 -17.78
C GLY A 257 26.42 4.55 -16.77
N ALA A 258 27.65 4.97 -16.63
CA ALA A 258 28.65 4.36 -15.73
C ALA A 258 29.28 5.40 -14.80
N ALA A 259 29.36 5.09 -13.50
CA ALA A 259 30.10 5.92 -12.54
C ALA A 259 30.91 5.06 -11.61
N SER A 260 32.21 5.32 -11.53
CA SER A 260 33.11 4.70 -10.55
C SER A 260 33.14 5.50 -9.26
N PHE A 261 33.30 4.81 -8.16
CA PHE A 261 33.52 5.39 -6.85
C PHE A 261 34.76 6.28 -6.85
N GLN A 262 34.69 7.43 -6.20
CA GLN A 262 35.78 8.37 -5.99
C GLN A 262 36.00 8.58 -4.48
N GLU A 263 37.20 8.73 -4.03
CA GLU A 263 37.55 8.90 -2.61
C GLU A 263 36.89 10.13 -1.96
N ASN A 264 36.59 11.16 -2.77
CA ASN A 264 35.95 12.39 -2.34
C ASN A 264 34.43 12.28 -2.28
N ASP A 265 33.81 11.17 -2.73
CA ASP A 265 32.36 10.96 -2.61
C ASP A 265 31.98 10.94 -1.14
N ILE A 266 30.96 11.74 -0.81
CA ILE A 266 30.44 11.86 0.56
C ILE A 266 29.37 10.79 0.81
N ASP A 267 28.54 10.54 -0.19
CA ASP A 267 27.36 9.67 -0.13
C ASP A 267 27.28 8.82 -1.40
N VAL A 268 26.62 7.69 -1.27
CA VAL A 268 26.30 6.76 -2.35
C VAL A 268 25.42 7.40 -3.44
N ILE A 269 24.61 8.40 -3.08
CA ILE A 269 23.74 9.13 -4.00
C ILE A 269 24.57 9.89 -5.05
N GLU A 270 25.74 10.40 -4.69
CA GLU A 270 26.62 11.09 -5.65
C GLU A 270 27.09 10.16 -6.78
N VAL A 271 27.42 8.90 -6.44
CA VAL A 271 27.77 7.88 -7.43
C VAL A 271 26.58 7.55 -8.33
N TYR A 272 25.40 7.42 -7.72
CA TYR A 272 24.16 7.13 -8.46
C TYR A 272 23.80 8.26 -9.43
N GLU A 273 23.82 9.51 -8.99
CA GLU A 273 23.48 10.66 -9.82
C GLU A 273 24.48 10.87 -10.97
N ARG A 274 25.78 10.59 -10.77
CA ARG A 274 26.75 10.58 -11.87
C ARG A 274 26.42 9.52 -12.91
N ALA A 275 26.14 8.29 -12.48
CA ALA A 275 25.74 7.23 -13.39
C ALA A 275 24.44 7.55 -14.14
N ARG A 276 23.47 8.18 -13.45
CA ARG A 276 22.21 8.62 -14.04
C ARG A 276 22.38 9.74 -15.07
N THR A 277 23.30 10.65 -14.79
CA THR A 277 23.62 11.74 -15.72
C THR A 277 24.24 11.18 -17.00
N GLU A 278 25.20 10.27 -16.91
CA GLU A 278 25.80 9.59 -18.05
C GLU A 278 24.77 8.79 -18.86
N LEU A 279 23.84 8.08 -18.17
CA LEU A 279 22.74 7.36 -18.79
C LEU A 279 21.85 8.30 -19.66
N THR A 280 21.66 9.53 -19.21
CA THR A 280 20.85 10.53 -19.93
C THR A 280 21.57 11.02 -21.19
N TYR A 281 22.89 11.18 -21.14
CA TYR A 281 23.70 11.59 -22.30
C TYR A 281 23.79 10.49 -23.37
N ASP A 282 23.83 9.22 -22.98
CA ASP A 282 23.87 8.09 -23.92
C ASP A 282 22.53 7.85 -24.67
N ARG A 283 21.45 8.49 -24.22
CA ARG A 283 20.14 8.46 -24.89
C ARG A 283 20.04 9.34 -26.14
N GLY A 284 20.90 10.34 -26.30
CA GLY A 284 20.93 11.30 -27.42
C GLY A 284 21.78 10.78 -28.54
#